data_e4cc52090c71cb89657f4fe3e199f768
#
_entry.id   e4cc52090c71cb89657f4fe3e199f768
#
_cell.length_a   1.000
_cell.length_b   1.000
_cell.length_c   1.000
_cell.angle_alpha   90.00
_cell.angle_beta   90.00
_cell.angle_gamma   90.00
#
_symmetry.space_group_name_H-M   'P 1'
#
loop_
_entity.id
_entity.type
_entity.pdbx_description
1 polymer ?
#
loop_
_entity_poly.entity_id
_entity_poly.type
_entity_poly.pdbx_seq_one_letter_code
_entity_poly.pdbx_strand_id
1 'polypeptide(L)'
;MTATTLSEGRAADRRAPAPARRRSAGRWFTDTGWRHVVGVVFIVYAVFPIVYVLSASLSAGGTLTGSNQLFDTISGTNYAALADTAFWSWFANSVQVAVVTAIGTVLMGAAAAYAFSRFRFQGRRAGLTTLLIVQMFPQMLAFVAIFLLLISLGEVVPALGLNSKVALVCVYLGGALGVNTFLMYGFFNTIPRELDEAAKIDGATHAQTYWTIILRLVTPILAVVALLSIIATFGEFVIARVLLQSESNWTLAVGLYSWVSSLLEANWGLFAAGAVISTIPILALFMFLQKYIVGGLTAGSVKG
;
A
#
# COMPACT_ATOMS: atom_id res chain seq x y z
N MET A 1 36.53 -8.32 -81.81
CA MET A 1 35.35 -7.46 -81.81
C MET A 1 35.05 -7.06 -80.34
N THR A 2 35.39 -5.88 -80.05
CA THR A 2 35.40 -5.12 -78.83
C THR A 2 33.96 -4.75 -78.37
N ALA A 3 33.60 -5.02 -77.12
CA ALA A 3 32.45 -4.41 -76.51
C ALA A 3 32.87 -3.85 -75.14
N THR A 4 32.97 -2.52 -75.12
CA THR A 4 33.28 -1.66 -74.04
C THR A 4 32.00 -1.47 -73.21
N THR A 5 31.97 -1.88 -71.97
CA THR A 5 30.88 -1.59 -71.01
C THR A 5 31.27 -0.42 -70.14
N LEU A 6 30.56 0.68 -70.31
CA LEU A 6 30.65 1.89 -69.49
C LEU A 6 30.07 1.62 -68.12
N SER A 7 30.86 1.78 -67.09
CA SER A 7 30.43 1.83 -65.71
C SER A 7 29.90 3.26 -65.38
N GLU A 8 28.61 3.42 -65.34
CA GLU A 8 28.00 4.65 -64.77
C GLU A 8 28.12 4.63 -63.24
N GLY A 9 29.01 5.54 -62.79
CA GLY A 9 29.16 5.82 -61.36
C GLY A 9 27.89 6.48 -60.79
N ARG A 10 27.21 5.76 -59.95
CA ARG A 10 26.10 6.26 -59.13
C ARG A 10 26.66 7.22 -58.09
N ALA A 11 26.63 8.54 -58.37
CA ALA A 11 26.93 9.56 -57.39
C ALA A 11 25.93 9.47 -56.23
N ALA A 12 26.41 9.07 -55.08
CA ALA A 12 25.61 9.06 -53.86
C ALA A 12 25.23 10.50 -53.46
N ASP A 13 23.99 10.85 -53.69
CA ASP A 13 23.37 12.09 -53.26
C ASP A 13 23.43 12.19 -51.71
N ARG A 14 24.51 12.79 -51.21
CA ARG A 14 24.67 13.15 -49.81
C ARG A 14 23.78 14.35 -49.52
N ARG A 15 22.48 14.13 -49.32
CA ARG A 15 21.61 15.16 -48.79
C ARG A 15 22.10 15.55 -47.40
N ALA A 16 22.57 16.79 -47.30
CA ALA A 16 22.93 17.37 -46.02
C ALA A 16 21.74 17.22 -45.01
N PRO A 17 21.99 16.85 -43.75
CA PRO A 17 20.91 16.76 -42.77
C PRO A 17 20.19 18.11 -42.68
N ALA A 18 18.87 18.09 -42.88
CA ALA A 18 18.06 19.30 -42.80
C ALA A 18 18.29 19.96 -41.42
N PRO A 19 18.45 21.30 -41.37
CA PRO A 19 18.70 22.02 -40.14
C PRO A 19 17.56 21.71 -39.15
N ALA A 20 17.91 21.29 -37.94
CA ALA A 20 16.95 21.01 -36.88
C ALA A 20 16.09 22.26 -36.67
N ARG A 21 14.84 22.20 -37.14
CA ARG A 21 13.87 23.30 -36.97
C ARG A 21 13.74 23.56 -35.49
N ARG A 22 14.27 24.69 -35.02
CA ARG A 22 14.02 25.18 -33.65
C ARG A 22 12.51 25.27 -33.45
N ARG A 23 11.97 24.41 -32.64
CA ARG A 23 10.53 24.42 -32.27
C ARG A 23 10.24 25.81 -31.68
N SER A 24 9.28 26.53 -32.23
CA SER A 24 8.86 27.81 -31.66
C SER A 24 8.32 27.56 -30.25
N ALA A 25 8.60 28.47 -29.31
CA ALA A 25 8.14 28.36 -27.92
C ALA A 25 6.62 28.12 -27.83
N GLY A 26 5.83 28.71 -28.71
CA GLY A 26 4.39 28.49 -28.81
C GLY A 26 4.01 27.03 -29.14
N ARG A 27 4.68 26.40 -30.12
CA ARG A 27 4.43 24.98 -30.46
C ARG A 27 4.89 24.05 -29.34
N TRP A 28 5.99 24.36 -28.67
CA TRP A 28 6.43 23.59 -27.52
C TRP A 28 5.39 23.65 -26.41
N PHE A 29 4.80 24.82 -26.13
CA PHE A 29 3.78 24.97 -25.10
C PHE A 29 2.49 24.21 -25.45
N THR A 30 2.02 24.28 -26.70
CA THR A 30 0.80 23.53 -27.11
C THR A 30 1.01 22.03 -27.16
N ASP A 31 2.20 21.55 -27.49
CA ASP A 31 2.48 20.10 -27.60
C ASP A 31 2.86 19.47 -26.26
N THR A 32 3.59 20.17 -25.40
CA THR A 32 4.21 19.59 -24.20
C THR A 32 4.10 20.49 -22.98
N GLY A 33 4.23 21.81 -23.14
CA GLY A 33 4.34 22.76 -22.02
C GLY A 33 3.11 22.77 -21.09
N TRP A 34 1.90 22.68 -21.63
CA TRP A 34 0.67 22.62 -20.84
C TRP A 34 0.64 21.39 -19.92
N ARG A 35 1.22 20.26 -20.34
CA ARG A 35 1.31 19.03 -19.52
C ARG A 35 2.17 19.25 -18.29
N HIS A 36 3.27 20.00 -18.44
CA HIS A 36 4.13 20.38 -17.31
C HIS A 36 3.40 21.33 -16.35
N VAL A 37 2.65 22.30 -16.88
CA VAL A 37 1.85 23.21 -16.04
C VAL A 37 0.81 22.42 -15.24
N VAL A 38 0.07 21.53 -15.89
CA VAL A 38 -0.89 20.65 -15.21
C VAL A 38 -0.18 19.79 -14.18
N GLY A 39 0.97 19.18 -14.54
CA GLY A 39 1.77 18.39 -13.61
C GLY A 39 2.20 19.17 -12.37
N VAL A 40 2.70 20.41 -12.57
CA VAL A 40 3.10 21.28 -11.43
C VAL A 40 1.91 21.64 -10.55
N VAL A 41 0.74 21.96 -11.14
CA VAL A 41 -0.48 22.26 -10.37
C VAL A 41 -0.86 21.04 -9.52
N PHE A 42 -0.85 19.82 -10.07
CA PHE A 42 -1.13 18.61 -9.29
C PHE A 42 -0.08 18.33 -8.22
N ILE A 43 1.20 18.60 -8.49
CA ILE A 43 2.26 18.45 -7.48
C ILE A 43 2.03 19.43 -6.32
N VAL A 44 1.77 20.71 -6.61
CA VAL A 44 1.50 21.72 -5.58
C VAL A 44 0.27 21.32 -4.77
N TYR A 45 -0.81 20.89 -5.43
CA TYR A 45 -2.03 20.43 -4.77
C TYR A 45 -1.77 19.21 -3.85
N ALA A 46 -0.99 18.23 -4.31
CA ALA A 46 -0.67 17.03 -3.53
C ALA A 46 0.30 17.32 -2.36
N VAL A 47 1.25 18.23 -2.55
CA VAL A 47 2.27 18.57 -1.54
C VAL A 47 1.73 19.52 -0.48
N PHE A 48 0.75 20.36 -0.82
CA PHE A 48 0.20 21.36 0.09
C PHE A 48 -0.26 20.78 1.45
N PRO A 49 -1.08 19.70 1.52
CA PRO A 49 -1.49 19.13 2.80
C PRO A 49 -0.30 18.64 3.64
N ILE A 50 0.73 18.08 2.99
CA ILE A 50 1.94 17.59 3.67
C ILE A 50 2.71 18.77 4.30
N VAL A 51 2.90 19.83 3.53
CA VAL A 51 3.55 21.07 4.01
C VAL A 51 2.76 21.67 5.17
N TYR A 52 1.43 21.66 5.08
CA TYR A 52 0.56 22.17 6.14
C TYR A 52 0.71 21.36 7.45
N VAL A 53 0.70 20.03 7.37
CA VAL A 53 0.91 19.15 8.55
C VAL A 53 2.32 19.36 9.13
N LEU A 54 3.35 19.47 8.29
CA LEU A 54 4.71 19.77 8.72
C LEU A 54 4.79 21.12 9.42
N SER A 55 4.14 22.15 8.90
CA SER A 55 4.07 23.48 9.53
C SER A 55 3.38 23.40 10.90
N ALA A 56 2.23 22.72 10.97
CA ALA A 56 1.50 22.54 12.23
C ALA A 56 2.32 21.77 13.27
N SER A 57 3.09 20.75 12.86
CA SER A 57 3.93 19.96 13.76
C SER A 57 5.06 20.78 14.40
N LEU A 58 5.51 21.82 13.72
CA LEU A 58 6.58 22.73 14.19
C LEU A 58 6.04 23.99 14.88
N SER A 59 4.72 24.22 14.92
CA SER A 59 4.10 25.40 15.54
C SER A 59 4.13 25.31 17.07
N ALA A 60 4.67 26.33 17.73
CA ALA A 60 4.72 26.39 19.20
C ALA A 60 3.34 26.60 19.86
N GLY A 61 2.33 27.05 19.12
CA GLY A 61 1.01 27.44 19.66
C GLY A 61 0.00 26.29 19.81
N GLY A 62 0.33 25.06 19.38
CA GLY A 62 -0.54 23.86 19.53
C GLY A 62 -1.88 23.88 18.78
N THR A 63 -2.32 25.03 18.23
CA THR A 63 -3.61 25.20 17.58
C THR A 63 -3.46 25.48 16.09
N LEU A 64 -4.24 24.77 15.25
CA LEU A 64 -4.33 25.06 13.80
C LEU A 64 -4.97 26.43 13.51
N THR A 65 -5.72 26.96 14.47
CA THR A 65 -6.46 28.21 14.33
C THR A 65 -5.67 29.45 14.77
N GLY A 66 -4.49 29.25 15.36
CA GLY A 66 -3.70 30.35 15.94
C GLY A 66 -2.80 31.09 14.97
N SER A 67 -2.40 30.47 13.86
CA SER A 67 -1.61 31.14 12.82
C SER A 67 -2.16 30.83 11.44
N ASN A 68 -2.65 31.87 10.74
CA ASN A 68 -2.97 31.78 9.31
C ASN A 68 -1.69 31.73 8.43
N GLN A 69 -0.49 31.68 9.03
CA GLN A 69 0.78 31.68 8.35
C GLN A 69 1.49 30.34 8.51
N LEU A 70 1.97 29.79 7.39
CA LEU A 70 2.80 28.60 7.41
C LEU A 70 4.16 28.94 8.02
N PHE A 71 4.63 28.10 8.94
CA PHE A 71 5.96 28.23 9.58
C PHE A 71 6.18 29.57 10.35
N ASP A 72 5.11 30.16 10.92
CA ASP A 72 5.20 31.39 11.68
C ASP A 72 6.15 31.26 12.88
N THR A 73 6.04 30.18 13.63
CA THR A 73 6.97 29.84 14.73
C THR A 73 7.52 28.42 14.52
N ILE A 74 8.85 28.30 14.37
CA ILE A 74 9.47 26.98 14.23
C ILE A 74 10.00 26.55 15.60
N SER A 75 9.36 25.52 16.15
CA SER A 75 9.71 24.92 17.44
C SER A 75 9.64 23.39 17.40
N GLY A 76 10.54 22.73 18.14
CA GLY A 76 10.51 21.29 18.36
C GLY A 76 9.68 20.84 19.56
N THR A 77 8.95 21.76 20.22
CA THR A 77 8.24 21.47 21.48
C THR A 77 7.23 20.35 21.36
N ASN A 78 6.47 20.27 20.24
CA ASN A 78 5.51 19.19 20.02
C ASN A 78 6.20 17.82 19.92
N TYR A 79 7.36 17.75 19.28
CA TYR A 79 8.14 16.51 19.19
C TYR A 79 8.72 16.08 20.53
N ALA A 80 9.20 17.03 21.34
CA ALA A 80 9.66 16.75 22.70
C ALA A 80 8.51 16.24 23.58
N ALA A 81 7.34 16.88 23.50
CA ALA A 81 6.16 16.52 24.27
C ALA A 81 5.63 15.10 23.95
N LEU A 82 5.90 14.54 22.77
CA LEU A 82 5.53 13.15 22.46
C LEU A 82 6.17 12.13 23.43
N ALA A 83 7.34 12.45 23.99
CA ALA A 83 8.02 11.57 24.93
C ALA A 83 7.24 11.39 26.25
N ASP A 84 6.47 12.40 26.64
CA ASP A 84 5.68 12.42 27.87
C ASP A 84 4.26 11.86 27.69
N THR A 85 3.96 11.32 26.51
CA THR A 85 2.64 10.74 26.17
C THR A 85 2.71 9.23 25.93
N ALA A 86 1.55 8.60 25.79
CA ALA A 86 1.44 7.20 25.42
C ALA A 86 1.73 6.93 23.90
N PHE A 87 2.19 7.94 23.14
CA PHE A 87 2.45 7.85 21.69
C PHE A 87 3.23 6.60 21.29
N TRP A 88 4.35 6.35 21.96
CA TRP A 88 5.23 5.23 21.61
C TRP A 88 4.59 3.86 21.88
N SER A 89 3.71 3.79 22.88
CA SER A 89 2.90 2.60 23.14
C SER A 89 1.90 2.34 22.01
N TRP A 90 1.16 3.39 21.60
CA TRP A 90 0.22 3.31 20.48
C TRP A 90 0.90 2.99 19.15
N PHE A 91 2.07 3.61 18.94
CA PHE A 91 2.91 3.33 17.77
C PHE A 91 3.34 1.85 17.73
N ALA A 92 3.86 1.33 18.84
CA ALA A 92 4.27 -0.07 18.95
C ALA A 92 3.07 -1.02 18.75
N ASN A 93 1.89 -0.70 19.30
CA ASN A 93 0.67 -1.46 19.09
C ASN A 93 0.29 -1.49 17.59
N SER A 94 0.31 -0.34 16.92
CA SER A 94 0.03 -0.27 15.49
C SER A 94 1.00 -1.07 14.65
N VAL A 95 2.30 -0.99 14.93
CA VAL A 95 3.31 -1.79 14.24
C VAL A 95 3.07 -3.28 14.45
N GLN A 96 2.81 -3.72 15.68
CA GLN A 96 2.51 -5.13 15.98
C GLN A 96 1.29 -5.62 15.22
N VAL A 97 0.17 -4.90 15.31
CA VAL A 97 -1.08 -5.26 14.62
C VAL A 97 -0.88 -5.26 13.10
N ALA A 98 -0.24 -4.24 12.53
CA ALA A 98 -0.02 -4.15 11.10
C ALA A 98 0.90 -5.25 10.56
N VAL A 99 2.00 -5.54 11.24
CA VAL A 99 2.95 -6.60 10.82
C VAL A 99 2.29 -7.97 10.90
N VAL A 100 1.61 -8.29 12.00
CA VAL A 100 0.94 -9.60 12.16
C VAL A 100 -0.18 -9.76 11.13
N THR A 101 -0.98 -8.72 10.91
CA THR A 101 -2.03 -8.72 9.87
C THR A 101 -1.44 -8.89 8.49
N ALA A 102 -0.37 -8.17 8.15
CA ALA A 102 0.26 -8.27 6.83
C ALA A 102 0.84 -9.67 6.58
N ILE A 103 1.55 -10.25 7.56
CA ILE A 103 2.07 -11.61 7.46
C ILE A 103 0.92 -12.61 7.26
N GLY A 104 -0.13 -12.52 8.08
CA GLY A 104 -1.30 -13.38 7.96
C GLY A 104 -2.00 -13.22 6.59
N THR A 105 -2.20 -11.99 6.13
CA THR A 105 -2.79 -11.68 4.82
C THR A 105 -1.98 -12.28 3.67
N VAL A 106 -0.66 -12.11 3.71
CA VAL A 106 0.24 -12.66 2.67
C VAL A 106 0.21 -14.18 2.68
N LEU A 107 0.34 -14.81 3.85
CA LEU A 107 0.38 -16.27 3.94
C LEU A 107 -0.95 -16.90 3.54
N MET A 108 -2.07 -16.41 4.08
CA MET A 108 -3.40 -16.94 3.78
C MET A 108 -3.80 -16.64 2.34
N GLY A 109 -3.56 -15.41 1.87
CA GLY A 109 -3.88 -14.99 0.51
C GLY A 109 -3.06 -15.74 -0.54
N ALA A 110 -1.76 -15.93 -0.31
CA ALA A 110 -0.89 -16.69 -1.22
C ALA A 110 -1.26 -18.18 -1.26
N ALA A 111 -1.55 -18.80 -0.11
CA ALA A 111 -2.00 -20.19 -0.05
C ALA A 111 -3.34 -20.39 -0.77
N ALA A 112 -4.30 -19.49 -0.55
CA ALA A 112 -5.57 -19.50 -1.25
C ALA A 112 -5.39 -19.28 -2.77
N ALA A 113 -4.60 -18.28 -3.15
CA ALA A 113 -4.30 -17.99 -4.56
C ALA A 113 -3.62 -19.17 -5.26
N TYR A 114 -2.69 -19.83 -4.61
CA TYR A 114 -2.05 -21.06 -5.12
C TYR A 114 -3.08 -22.16 -5.32
N ALA A 115 -3.91 -22.43 -4.32
CA ALA A 115 -4.97 -23.44 -4.42
C ALA A 115 -5.93 -23.16 -5.58
N PHE A 116 -6.41 -21.93 -5.67
CA PHE A 116 -7.28 -21.50 -6.75
C PHE A 116 -6.59 -21.47 -8.14
N SER A 117 -5.30 -21.23 -8.21
CA SER A 117 -4.55 -21.18 -9.47
C SER A 117 -4.19 -22.59 -9.98
N ARG A 118 -3.74 -23.49 -9.11
CA ARG A 118 -3.14 -24.78 -9.48
C ARG A 118 -4.08 -25.96 -9.40
N PHE A 119 -4.99 -26.00 -8.41
CA PHE A 119 -5.84 -27.16 -8.22
C PHE A 119 -7.17 -27.04 -8.98
N ARG A 120 -7.69 -28.20 -9.40
CA ARG A 120 -9.03 -28.33 -9.95
C ARG A 120 -9.91 -28.99 -8.90
N PHE A 121 -10.84 -28.25 -8.34
CA PHE A 121 -11.82 -28.73 -7.36
C PHE A 121 -13.21 -28.20 -7.65
N GLN A 122 -14.23 -28.92 -7.17
CA GLN A 122 -15.61 -28.46 -7.27
C GLN A 122 -15.81 -27.18 -6.47
N GLY A 123 -16.53 -26.21 -7.04
CA GLY A 123 -16.76 -24.92 -6.38
C GLY A 123 -15.65 -23.87 -6.57
N ARG A 124 -14.57 -24.16 -7.29
CA ARG A 124 -13.45 -23.21 -7.52
C ARG A 124 -13.94 -21.84 -8.02
N ARG A 125 -14.79 -21.82 -9.07
CA ARG A 125 -15.32 -20.56 -9.61
C ARG A 125 -16.26 -19.88 -8.61
N ALA A 126 -17.16 -20.64 -8.01
CA ALA A 126 -18.06 -20.15 -6.98
C ALA A 126 -17.28 -19.54 -5.80
N GLY A 127 -16.25 -20.21 -5.29
CA GLY A 127 -15.42 -19.72 -4.21
C GLY A 127 -14.73 -18.39 -4.54
N LEU A 128 -14.10 -18.27 -5.73
CA LEU A 128 -13.51 -16.99 -6.16
C LEU A 128 -14.55 -15.87 -6.28
N THR A 129 -15.73 -16.19 -6.85
CA THR A 129 -16.82 -15.21 -6.98
C THR A 129 -17.37 -14.82 -5.60
N THR A 130 -17.53 -15.76 -4.69
CA THR A 130 -17.98 -15.49 -3.32
C THR A 130 -17.01 -14.57 -2.57
N LEU A 131 -15.70 -14.80 -2.71
CA LEU A 131 -14.69 -13.90 -2.12
C LEU A 131 -14.84 -12.45 -2.61
N LEU A 132 -15.17 -12.25 -3.88
CA LEU A 132 -15.44 -10.91 -4.43
C LEU A 132 -16.77 -10.34 -3.94
N ILE A 133 -17.83 -11.13 -3.95
CA ILE A 133 -19.19 -10.69 -3.54
C ILE A 133 -19.17 -10.26 -2.05
N VAL A 134 -18.52 -11.04 -1.19
CA VAL A 134 -18.40 -10.71 0.23
C VAL A 134 -17.70 -9.35 0.44
N GLN A 135 -16.72 -9.02 -0.41
CA GLN A 135 -16.03 -7.72 -0.35
C GLN A 135 -16.90 -6.54 -0.82
N MET A 136 -17.96 -6.79 -1.56
CA MET A 136 -18.91 -5.74 -1.96
C MET A 136 -19.85 -5.36 -0.80
N PHE A 137 -19.92 -6.17 0.24
CA PHE A 137 -20.71 -5.85 1.42
C PHE A 137 -20.04 -4.69 2.18
N PRO A 138 -20.77 -3.61 2.51
CA PRO A 138 -20.22 -2.48 3.24
C PRO A 138 -19.73 -2.92 4.62
N GLN A 139 -18.42 -2.87 4.87
CA GLN A 139 -17.83 -3.28 6.15
C GLN A 139 -18.44 -2.54 7.35
N MET A 140 -18.83 -1.27 7.14
CA MET A 140 -19.50 -0.47 8.17
C MET A 140 -20.81 -1.10 8.67
N LEU A 141 -21.53 -1.86 7.81
CA LEU A 141 -22.75 -2.55 8.23
C LEU A 141 -22.46 -3.80 9.06
N ALA A 142 -21.32 -4.44 8.83
CA ALA A 142 -20.89 -5.62 9.60
C ALA A 142 -20.41 -5.27 11.02
N PHE A 143 -20.13 -4.01 11.25
CA PHE A 143 -19.49 -3.51 12.45
C PHE A 143 -20.22 -3.89 13.75
N VAL A 144 -21.55 -3.69 13.82
CA VAL A 144 -22.35 -4.03 14.98
C VAL A 144 -22.33 -5.55 15.24
N ALA A 145 -22.42 -6.34 14.16
CA ALA A 145 -22.38 -7.79 14.26
C ALA A 145 -21.01 -8.28 14.75
N ILE A 146 -19.92 -7.70 14.25
CA ILE A 146 -18.55 -8.00 14.73
C ILE A 146 -18.40 -7.65 16.20
N PHE A 147 -18.88 -6.48 16.62
CA PHE A 147 -18.83 -6.05 18.02
C PHE A 147 -19.56 -7.04 18.95
N LEU A 148 -20.81 -7.41 18.61
CA LEU A 148 -21.59 -8.38 19.39
C LEU A 148 -20.94 -9.77 19.41
N LEU A 149 -20.40 -10.21 18.26
CA LEU A 149 -19.67 -11.47 18.17
C LEU A 149 -18.46 -11.50 19.11
N LEU A 150 -17.68 -10.40 19.16
CA LEU A 150 -16.50 -10.33 20.03
C LEU A 150 -16.85 -10.25 21.52
N ILE A 151 -18.00 -9.67 21.88
CA ILE A 151 -18.51 -9.78 23.25
C ILE A 151 -18.74 -11.25 23.61
N SER A 152 -19.52 -11.95 22.79
CA SER A 152 -19.84 -13.36 23.05
C SER A 152 -18.62 -14.27 23.01
N LEU A 153 -17.69 -14.04 22.08
CA LEU A 153 -16.44 -14.80 22.01
C LEU A 153 -15.53 -14.53 23.21
N GLY A 154 -15.52 -13.30 23.71
CA GLY A 154 -14.72 -12.91 24.86
C GLY A 154 -15.11 -13.61 26.15
N GLU A 155 -16.37 -14.02 26.29
CA GLU A 155 -16.86 -14.83 27.43
C GLU A 155 -16.26 -16.24 27.45
N VAL A 156 -15.97 -16.81 26.27
CA VAL A 156 -15.42 -18.16 26.11
C VAL A 156 -13.90 -18.13 25.95
N VAL A 157 -13.39 -17.19 25.12
CA VAL A 157 -11.97 -17.02 24.84
C VAL A 157 -11.60 -15.54 25.02
N PRO A 158 -11.12 -15.13 26.20
CA PRO A 158 -10.83 -13.71 26.49
C PRO A 158 -9.91 -13.03 25.48
N ALA A 159 -8.97 -13.77 24.88
CA ALA A 159 -8.06 -13.26 23.85
C ALA A 159 -8.77 -12.84 22.55
N LEU A 160 -9.98 -13.34 22.31
CA LEU A 160 -10.81 -12.99 21.14
C LEU A 160 -11.95 -12.03 21.51
N GLY A 161 -11.97 -11.52 22.73
CA GLY A 161 -12.95 -10.54 23.19
C GLY A 161 -12.60 -9.10 22.83
N LEU A 162 -13.43 -8.18 23.32
CA LEU A 162 -13.16 -6.75 23.25
C LEU A 162 -11.84 -6.39 23.95
N ASN A 163 -11.27 -5.25 23.57
CA ASN A 163 -10.01 -4.73 24.09
C ASN A 163 -8.80 -5.65 23.84
N SER A 164 -8.89 -6.53 22.83
CA SER A 164 -7.83 -7.47 22.45
C SER A 164 -7.25 -7.11 21.07
N LYS A 165 -5.92 -6.95 21.00
CA LYS A 165 -5.20 -6.79 19.73
C LYS A 165 -5.28 -8.05 18.86
N VAL A 166 -5.38 -9.23 19.47
CA VAL A 166 -5.54 -10.51 18.76
C VAL A 166 -6.89 -10.53 18.04
N ALA A 167 -7.97 -10.17 18.75
CA ALA A 167 -9.30 -10.06 18.15
C ALA A 167 -9.30 -9.06 16.98
N LEU A 168 -8.65 -7.90 17.14
CA LEU A 168 -8.52 -6.90 16.09
C LEU A 168 -7.80 -7.45 14.85
N VAL A 169 -6.69 -8.17 15.03
CA VAL A 169 -5.97 -8.84 13.93
C VAL A 169 -6.88 -9.86 13.23
N CYS A 170 -7.63 -10.67 13.96
CA CYS A 170 -8.56 -11.65 13.35
C CYS A 170 -9.63 -10.96 12.49
N VAL A 171 -10.17 -9.83 12.95
CA VAL A 171 -11.15 -9.03 12.18
C VAL A 171 -10.52 -8.50 10.90
N TYR A 172 -9.31 -7.94 10.98
CA TYR A 172 -8.60 -7.42 9.81
C TYR A 172 -8.25 -8.52 8.80
N LEU A 173 -7.81 -9.69 9.26
CA LEU A 173 -7.53 -10.84 8.40
C LEU A 173 -8.78 -11.30 7.64
N GLY A 174 -9.94 -11.33 8.30
CA GLY A 174 -11.21 -11.65 7.66
C GLY A 174 -11.55 -10.70 6.51
N GLY A 175 -11.36 -9.40 6.72
CA GLY A 175 -11.57 -8.38 5.69
C GLY A 175 -10.54 -8.41 4.55
N ALA A 176 -9.31 -8.76 4.85
CA ALA A 176 -8.20 -8.71 3.88
C ALA A 176 -8.18 -9.86 2.88
N LEU A 177 -8.77 -11.02 3.22
CA LEU A 177 -8.68 -12.25 2.43
C LEU A 177 -9.21 -12.12 1.01
N GLY A 178 -10.36 -11.49 0.80
CA GLY A 178 -11.04 -11.49 -0.49
C GLY A 178 -10.25 -10.80 -1.61
N VAL A 179 -10.00 -9.50 -1.49
CA VAL A 179 -9.32 -8.69 -2.52
C VAL A 179 -7.88 -9.15 -2.72
N ASN A 180 -7.16 -9.40 -1.63
CA ASN A 180 -5.75 -9.79 -1.72
C ASN A 180 -5.57 -11.18 -2.33
N THR A 181 -6.45 -12.13 -2.02
CA THR A 181 -6.44 -13.46 -2.68
C THR A 181 -6.69 -13.33 -4.17
N PHE A 182 -7.64 -12.49 -4.58
CA PHE A 182 -7.95 -12.30 -5.99
C PHE A 182 -6.80 -11.61 -6.75
N LEU A 183 -6.19 -10.61 -6.16
CA LEU A 183 -5.02 -9.93 -6.71
C LEU A 183 -3.84 -10.92 -6.91
N MET A 184 -3.55 -11.69 -5.88
CA MET A 184 -2.50 -12.72 -5.95
C MET A 184 -2.87 -13.82 -6.95
N TYR A 185 -4.12 -14.28 -7.00
CA TYR A 185 -4.59 -15.29 -7.95
C TYR A 185 -4.34 -14.87 -9.40
N GLY A 186 -4.60 -13.60 -9.75
CA GLY A 186 -4.27 -13.05 -11.06
C GLY A 186 -2.80 -13.22 -11.40
N PHE A 187 -1.91 -12.89 -10.45
CA PHE A 187 -0.46 -12.99 -10.64
C PHE A 187 0.04 -14.43 -10.69
N PHE A 188 -0.49 -15.33 -9.84
CA PHE A 188 -0.13 -16.75 -9.85
C PHE A 188 -0.47 -17.42 -11.18
N ASN A 189 -1.51 -16.96 -11.88
CA ASN A 189 -1.86 -17.48 -13.20
C ASN A 189 -0.89 -17.06 -14.32
N THR A 190 -0.04 -16.05 -14.10
CA THR A 190 1.00 -15.68 -15.06
C THR A 190 2.21 -16.61 -15.02
N ILE A 191 2.37 -17.39 -13.95
CA ILE A 191 3.46 -18.34 -13.79
C ILE A 191 3.14 -19.60 -14.61
N PRO A 192 4.03 -20.02 -15.55
CA PRO A 192 3.84 -21.21 -16.36
C PRO A 192 3.64 -22.48 -15.52
N ARG A 193 2.72 -23.33 -15.93
CA ARG A 193 2.43 -24.60 -15.24
C ARG A 193 3.52 -25.65 -15.43
N GLU A 194 4.31 -25.50 -16.46
CA GLU A 194 5.45 -26.35 -16.80
C GLU A 194 6.47 -26.39 -15.64
N LEU A 195 6.55 -25.34 -14.85
CA LEU A 195 7.42 -25.33 -13.65
C LEU A 195 6.89 -26.25 -12.55
N ASP A 196 5.58 -26.33 -12.37
CA ASP A 196 4.95 -27.27 -11.43
C ASP A 196 5.14 -28.71 -11.92
N GLU A 197 5.01 -28.94 -13.24
CA GLU A 197 5.17 -30.24 -13.88
C GLU A 197 6.62 -30.73 -13.80
N ALA A 198 7.60 -29.88 -14.08
CA ALA A 198 9.02 -30.19 -13.93
C ALA A 198 9.37 -30.55 -12.48
N ALA A 199 8.93 -29.73 -11.52
CA ALA A 199 9.13 -30.01 -10.10
C ALA A 199 8.53 -31.37 -9.67
N LYS A 200 7.38 -31.73 -10.24
CA LYS A 200 6.74 -33.03 -9.97
C LYS A 200 7.54 -34.19 -10.56
N ILE A 201 8.12 -34.03 -11.76
CA ILE A 201 9.03 -35.04 -12.38
C ILE A 201 10.25 -35.25 -11.49
N ASP A 202 10.79 -34.17 -10.90
CA ASP A 202 11.90 -34.21 -9.94
C ASP A 202 11.53 -34.78 -8.56
N GLY A 203 10.25 -35.21 -8.39
CA GLY A 203 9.76 -35.82 -7.15
C GLY A 203 9.35 -34.82 -6.06
N ALA A 204 9.28 -33.52 -6.36
CA ALA A 204 8.84 -32.51 -5.39
C ALA A 204 7.35 -32.64 -5.08
N THR A 205 6.99 -32.53 -3.80
CA THR A 205 5.61 -32.42 -3.34
C THR A 205 5.02 -31.05 -3.68
N HIS A 206 3.70 -30.93 -3.70
CA HIS A 206 3.02 -29.63 -3.89
C HIS A 206 3.47 -28.59 -2.87
N ALA A 207 3.69 -28.96 -1.63
CA ALA A 207 4.19 -28.06 -0.60
C ALA A 207 5.61 -27.59 -0.89
N GLN A 208 6.50 -28.48 -1.30
CA GLN A 208 7.86 -28.12 -1.71
C GLN A 208 7.83 -27.17 -2.91
N THR A 209 7.10 -27.50 -3.97
CA THR A 209 6.92 -26.62 -5.14
C THR A 209 6.42 -25.24 -4.74
N TYR A 210 5.41 -25.16 -3.88
CA TYR A 210 4.86 -23.90 -3.38
C TYR A 210 5.90 -23.06 -2.65
N TRP A 211 6.57 -23.63 -1.63
CA TRP A 211 7.50 -22.87 -0.78
C TRP A 211 8.83 -22.54 -1.46
N THR A 212 9.38 -23.46 -2.28
CA THR A 212 10.73 -23.30 -2.83
C THR A 212 10.76 -22.65 -4.20
N ILE A 213 9.71 -22.82 -5.01
CA ILE A 213 9.68 -22.35 -6.39
C ILE A 213 8.66 -21.19 -6.52
N ILE A 214 7.39 -21.49 -6.30
CA ILE A 214 6.31 -20.57 -6.65
C ILE A 214 6.37 -19.28 -5.81
N LEU A 215 6.52 -19.37 -4.48
CA LEU A 215 6.57 -18.17 -3.63
C LEU A 215 7.75 -17.25 -3.98
N ARG A 216 8.88 -17.81 -4.44
CA ARG A 216 10.01 -17.00 -4.89
C ARG A 216 9.70 -16.21 -6.16
N LEU A 217 8.99 -16.83 -7.09
CA LEU A 217 8.61 -16.21 -8.36
C LEU A 217 7.54 -15.11 -8.17
N VAL A 218 6.64 -15.30 -7.21
CA VAL A 218 5.58 -14.34 -6.91
C VAL A 218 5.96 -13.30 -5.83
N THR A 219 7.20 -13.29 -5.37
CA THR A 219 7.70 -12.32 -4.37
C THR A 219 7.29 -10.86 -4.67
N PRO A 220 7.32 -10.36 -5.92
CA PRO A 220 6.89 -9.00 -6.20
C PRO A 220 5.45 -8.70 -5.76
N ILE A 221 4.51 -9.59 -6.07
CA ILE A 221 3.11 -9.38 -5.66
C ILE A 221 2.91 -9.57 -4.16
N LEU A 222 3.68 -10.47 -3.53
CA LEU A 222 3.64 -10.63 -2.07
C LEU A 222 4.09 -9.35 -1.35
N ALA A 223 5.14 -8.69 -1.87
CA ALA A 223 5.62 -7.41 -1.35
C ALA A 223 4.57 -6.29 -1.51
N VAL A 224 3.87 -6.24 -2.65
CA VAL A 224 2.78 -5.29 -2.88
C VAL A 224 1.66 -5.51 -1.87
N VAL A 225 1.20 -6.74 -1.70
CA VAL A 225 0.11 -7.07 -0.78
C VAL A 225 0.51 -6.82 0.67
N ALA A 226 1.75 -7.14 1.06
CA ALA A 226 2.27 -6.83 2.39
C ALA A 226 2.23 -5.32 2.65
N LEU A 227 2.72 -4.51 1.71
CA LEU A 227 2.72 -3.06 1.83
C LEU A 227 1.30 -2.49 1.93
N LEU A 228 0.41 -2.92 1.05
CA LEU A 228 -0.99 -2.46 1.07
C LEU A 228 -1.69 -2.85 2.38
N SER A 229 -1.44 -4.07 2.89
CA SER A 229 -1.99 -4.53 4.16
C SER A 229 -1.46 -3.71 5.34
N ILE A 230 -0.16 -3.39 5.37
CA ILE A 230 0.43 -2.54 6.42
C ILE A 230 -0.19 -1.14 6.38
N ILE A 231 -0.25 -0.51 5.20
CA ILE A 231 -0.81 0.84 5.07
C ILE A 231 -2.27 0.86 5.51
N ALA A 232 -3.09 -0.10 5.04
CA ALA A 232 -4.50 -0.19 5.39
C ALA A 232 -4.71 -0.39 6.89
N THR A 233 -3.96 -1.30 7.51
CA THR A 233 -4.07 -1.62 8.94
C THR A 233 -3.56 -0.47 9.81
N PHE A 234 -2.47 0.18 9.41
CA PHE A 234 -1.86 1.26 10.19
C PHE A 234 -2.75 2.52 10.24
N GLY A 235 -3.49 2.79 9.17
CA GLY A 235 -4.43 3.91 9.08
C GLY A 235 -5.86 3.57 9.52
N GLU A 236 -6.15 2.30 9.87
CA GLU A 236 -7.47 1.91 10.26
C GLU A 236 -7.81 2.47 11.66
N PHE A 237 -8.90 3.20 11.73
CA PHE A 237 -9.33 3.91 12.92
C PHE A 237 -10.66 3.38 13.48
N VAL A 238 -11.63 3.10 12.59
CA VAL A 238 -13.04 2.93 12.98
C VAL A 238 -13.24 1.66 13.78
N ILE A 239 -12.74 0.54 13.28
CA ILE A 239 -12.85 -0.75 13.94
C ILE A 239 -12.00 -0.75 15.22
N ALA A 240 -10.75 -0.25 15.12
CA ALA A 240 -9.86 -0.17 16.27
C ALA A 240 -10.46 0.67 17.42
N ARG A 241 -11.08 1.82 17.10
CA ARG A 241 -11.68 2.73 18.09
C ARG A 241 -12.78 2.07 18.90
N VAL A 242 -13.54 1.17 18.28
CA VAL A 242 -14.66 0.50 18.96
C VAL A 242 -14.21 -0.75 19.69
N LEU A 243 -13.27 -1.49 19.14
CA LEU A 243 -12.83 -2.74 19.74
C LEU A 243 -11.83 -2.52 20.90
N LEU A 244 -10.98 -1.50 20.82
CA LEU A 244 -9.95 -1.22 21.81
C LEU A 244 -10.41 -0.15 22.79
N GLN A 245 -10.79 -0.56 23.98
CA GLN A 245 -11.39 0.31 24.99
C GLN A 245 -10.37 0.97 25.91
N SER A 246 -9.27 0.29 26.24
CA SER A 246 -8.23 0.83 27.11
C SER A 246 -7.12 1.53 26.30
N GLU A 247 -6.63 2.64 26.82
CA GLU A 247 -5.58 3.44 26.22
C GLU A 247 -4.30 2.63 25.95
N SER A 248 -3.95 1.72 26.85
CA SER A 248 -2.78 0.84 26.70
C SER A 248 -2.82 -0.07 25.46
N ASN A 249 -4.03 -0.37 24.96
CA ASN A 249 -4.23 -1.19 23.77
C ASN A 249 -4.52 -0.39 22.50
N TRP A 250 -4.73 0.92 22.60
CA TRP A 250 -5.04 1.73 21.44
C TRP A 250 -3.98 1.61 20.33
N THR A 251 -4.46 1.62 19.11
CA THR A 251 -3.61 1.85 17.95
C THR A 251 -3.26 3.31 17.83
N LEU A 252 -2.25 3.61 17.05
CA LEU A 252 -1.78 4.97 16.84
C LEU A 252 -2.89 5.90 16.28
N ALA A 253 -3.68 5.41 15.33
CA ALA A 253 -4.78 6.19 14.76
C ALA A 253 -5.81 6.58 15.84
N VAL A 254 -6.13 5.68 16.75
CA VAL A 254 -7.03 5.93 17.89
C VAL A 254 -6.41 6.92 18.88
N GLY A 255 -5.13 6.73 19.22
CA GLY A 255 -4.42 7.61 20.13
C GLY A 255 -4.27 9.04 19.58
N LEU A 256 -3.85 9.18 18.32
CA LEU A 256 -3.76 10.50 17.67
C LEU A 256 -5.12 11.22 17.64
N TYR A 257 -6.19 10.50 17.30
CA TYR A 257 -7.53 11.07 17.30
C TYR A 257 -7.94 11.60 18.67
N SER A 258 -7.53 10.96 19.78
CA SER A 258 -7.87 11.41 21.13
C SER A 258 -7.40 12.84 21.42
N TRP A 259 -6.28 13.26 20.84
CA TRP A 259 -5.73 14.60 21.01
C TRP A 259 -6.53 15.72 20.29
N VAL A 260 -7.34 15.35 19.32
CA VAL A 260 -8.13 16.32 18.52
C VAL A 260 -9.64 16.11 18.65
N SER A 261 -10.08 15.12 19.43
CA SER A 261 -11.50 14.79 19.62
C SER A 261 -12.23 15.78 20.53
N SER A 262 -11.51 16.51 21.40
CA SER A 262 -12.05 17.54 22.26
C SER A 262 -12.06 18.90 21.54
N LEU A 263 -13.22 19.53 21.44
CA LEU A 263 -13.35 20.85 20.81
C LEU A 263 -12.64 21.98 21.60
N LEU A 264 -12.48 21.78 22.91
CA LEU A 264 -11.93 22.81 23.82
C LEU A 264 -10.43 22.63 24.06
N GLU A 265 -9.93 21.39 23.95
CA GLU A 265 -8.55 21.04 24.31
C GLU A 265 -7.82 20.35 23.14
N ALA A 266 -8.24 20.62 21.90
CA ALA A 266 -7.65 20.00 20.73
C ALA A 266 -6.16 20.41 20.57
N ASN A 267 -5.25 19.44 20.66
CA ASN A 267 -3.81 19.65 20.48
C ASN A 267 -3.37 19.23 19.08
N TRP A 268 -3.60 20.10 18.13
CA TRP A 268 -3.27 19.87 16.73
C TRP A 268 -1.78 19.79 16.45
N GLY A 269 -0.96 20.52 17.23
CA GLY A 269 0.50 20.49 17.10
C GLY A 269 1.07 19.11 17.46
N LEU A 270 0.58 18.53 18.57
CA LEU A 270 0.98 17.20 19.02
C LEU A 270 0.49 16.12 18.05
N PHE A 271 -0.79 16.22 17.59
CA PHE A 271 -1.34 15.36 16.56
C PHE A 271 -0.49 15.38 15.27
N ALA A 272 -0.16 16.58 14.77
CA ALA A 272 0.63 16.74 13.56
C ALA A 272 2.07 16.18 13.72
N ALA A 273 2.73 16.41 14.88
CA ALA A 273 4.04 15.85 15.15
C ALA A 273 4.01 14.31 15.20
N GLY A 274 3.00 13.74 15.85
CA GLY A 274 2.76 12.30 15.87
C GLY A 274 2.50 11.74 14.48
N ALA A 275 1.70 12.41 13.66
CA ALA A 275 1.41 12.00 12.28
C ALA A 275 2.67 12.02 11.40
N VAL A 276 3.53 13.06 11.53
CA VAL A 276 4.80 13.13 10.80
C VAL A 276 5.73 11.97 11.16
N ILE A 277 5.94 11.70 12.45
CA ILE A 277 6.79 10.56 12.89
C ILE A 277 6.21 9.24 12.39
N SER A 278 4.88 9.09 12.43
CA SER A 278 4.19 7.87 11.99
C SER A 278 4.36 7.58 10.51
N THR A 279 4.52 8.62 9.70
CA THR A 279 4.68 8.48 8.26
C THR A 279 6.07 7.96 7.87
N ILE A 280 7.11 8.23 8.68
CA ILE A 280 8.50 7.88 8.38
C ILE A 280 8.69 6.37 8.13
N PRO A 281 8.26 5.44 9.00
CA PRO A 281 8.47 4.00 8.76
C PRO A 281 7.67 3.48 7.57
N ILE A 282 6.48 4.05 7.30
CA ILE A 282 5.66 3.66 6.13
C ILE A 282 6.36 4.11 4.84
N LEU A 283 6.89 5.33 4.80
CA LEU A 283 7.69 5.84 3.68
C LEU A 283 8.96 4.99 3.47
N ALA A 284 9.69 4.69 4.54
CA ALA A 284 10.89 3.85 4.48
C ALA A 284 10.55 2.46 3.91
N LEU A 285 9.48 1.84 4.39
CA LEU A 285 9.00 0.55 3.88
C LEU A 285 8.61 0.64 2.40
N PHE A 286 7.88 1.69 2.00
CA PHE A 286 7.54 1.93 0.60
C PHE A 286 8.78 2.08 -0.27
N MET A 287 9.76 2.90 0.13
CA MET A 287 11.01 3.09 -0.60
C MET A 287 11.82 1.79 -0.73
N PHE A 288 11.77 0.94 0.29
CA PHE A 288 12.41 -0.38 0.23
C PHE A 288 11.68 -1.33 -0.74
N LEU A 289 10.35 -1.35 -0.72
CA LEU A 289 9.55 -2.28 -1.51
C LEU A 289 9.26 -1.81 -2.95
N GLN A 290 9.39 -0.51 -3.27
CA GLN A 290 9.08 0.04 -4.60
C GLN A 290 9.82 -0.66 -5.75
N LYS A 291 11.05 -1.12 -5.53
CA LYS A 291 11.83 -1.87 -6.53
C LYS A 291 11.15 -3.17 -6.95
N TYR A 292 10.44 -3.84 -6.04
CA TYR A 292 9.68 -5.05 -6.33
C TYR A 292 8.37 -4.74 -7.05
N ILE A 293 7.74 -3.60 -6.73
CA ILE A 293 6.50 -3.13 -7.35
C ILE A 293 6.75 -2.80 -8.82
N VAL A 294 7.78 -2.01 -9.11
CA VAL A 294 8.13 -1.60 -10.48
C VAL A 294 8.55 -2.80 -11.32
N GLY A 295 9.41 -3.68 -10.77
CA GLY A 295 9.87 -4.87 -11.48
C GLY A 295 8.75 -5.86 -11.85
N GLY A 296 7.73 -6.00 -10.98
CA GLY A 296 6.58 -6.88 -11.23
C GLY A 296 5.61 -6.35 -12.29
N LEU A 297 5.39 -5.04 -12.33
CA LEU A 297 4.51 -4.39 -13.32
C LEU A 297 5.10 -4.39 -14.73
N THR A 298 6.42 -4.26 -14.85
CA THR A 298 7.09 -4.22 -16.16
C THR A 298 7.26 -5.61 -16.76
N ALA A 299 7.42 -6.65 -15.96
CA ALA A 299 7.52 -8.03 -16.46
C ALA A 299 6.24 -8.53 -17.17
N GLY A 300 5.08 -7.96 -16.84
CA GLY A 300 3.80 -8.25 -17.50
C GLY A 300 3.54 -7.44 -18.78
N SER A 301 4.30 -6.37 -19.02
CA SER A 301 4.06 -5.41 -20.12
C SER A 301 4.89 -5.71 -21.38
N VAL A 302 5.85 -6.62 -21.32
CA VAL A 302 6.70 -7.00 -22.47
C VAL A 302 6.20 -8.32 -23.04
N LYS A 303 4.98 -8.33 -23.58
CA LYS A 303 4.49 -9.30 -24.56
C LYS A 303 4.03 -8.50 -25.76
N GLY A 304 4.98 -8.10 -26.58
CA GLY A 304 4.79 -7.59 -27.91
C GLY A 304 5.79 -8.26 -28.82
#